data_7dc6c2c4eb5f32a5f5da848814b3cc4b
#
_entry.id   7dc6c2c4eb5f32a5f5da848814b3cc4b
#
_cell.length_a   1.000
_cell.length_b   1.000
_cell.length_c   1.000
_cell.angle_alpha   90.00
_cell.angle_beta   90.00
_cell.angle_gamma   90.00
#
_symmetry.space_group_name_H-M   'P 1'
#
loop_
_entity.id
_entity.type
_entity.pdbx_description
1 polymer ?
#
loop_
_entity_poly.entity_id
_entity_poly.type
_entity_poly.pdbx_seq_one_letter_code
_entity_poly.pdbx_strand_id
1 'polypeptide(L)'
;MNTVTLGGTATINDLVSVARFGAKVAFSKEYEERVNHCRAHVDRFSHEGKAIYGLTTGLGDNWKKFIPEKDRETIQRNNIYAHTCAVGEPIAEECTRAMMFVMLCHFGSGHTGIRLETLALIRDMLNAGISPIVPGHGSVGYLTLEGHIGMVMIGEGRATYQGETLDGAEALKRAGLKPVVLSSKEGLILLSGTTSVTAFASLAIYDAQTLSLTADIAGSFTLEVLKGTLMAMDERLMAVRPHPDQINTAANIRAILKDSPMLERYRGHRVQDALSIRCMPQLHGPVKKAVKDAQATLAIELNSSVDNPLIFDEEDGGVVALMGCNADGTYAGMASDNLCIAITDLCKMSNSRIDRLLNSLVSELPAFLNKNADFNNGLMMIQYASAGLQGELRILAHPAVVDNLTTCANQEDYVNMGYNAAKKAYDSMHLAKYILAAELICDGQALDCYEDKRCAKGTQAIYDLLRTKVPEMDNDMPLTPYLEAVAQQIIDRAYIRTVEASVGALKF
;
A
#
# COMPACT_ATOMS: atom_id res chain seq x y z
N MET A 1 -4.24 12.31 19.63
CA MET A 1 -3.92 11.21 18.71
C MET A 1 -5.14 10.32 18.62
N ASN A 2 -5.51 9.88 17.41
CA ASN A 2 -6.63 8.96 17.23
C ASN A 2 -6.26 7.57 17.79
N THR A 3 -7.28 6.83 18.26
CA THR A 3 -7.12 5.44 18.72
C THR A 3 -8.00 4.54 17.86
N VAL A 4 -7.40 3.49 17.31
CA VAL A 4 -8.11 2.41 16.61
C VAL A 4 -8.43 1.32 17.63
N THR A 5 -9.69 1.01 17.83
CA THR A 5 -10.14 -0.03 18.76
C THR A 5 -10.48 -1.30 17.98
N LEU A 6 -9.69 -2.35 18.20
CA LEU A 6 -9.93 -3.67 17.59
C LEU A 6 -11.02 -4.43 18.37
N GLY A 7 -11.89 -5.08 17.63
CA GLY A 7 -13.05 -5.81 18.18
C GLY A 7 -14.13 -6.03 17.12
N GLY A 8 -14.39 -4.99 16.32
CA GLY A 8 -15.18 -5.03 15.11
C GLY A 8 -14.30 -5.23 13.85
N THR A 9 -14.86 -4.89 12.69
CA THR A 9 -14.18 -4.96 11.39
C THR A 9 -13.13 -3.86 11.27
N ALA A 10 -11.86 -4.23 11.08
CA ALA A 10 -10.79 -3.32 10.79
C ALA A 10 -10.79 -2.90 9.31
N THR A 11 -10.37 -1.67 9.01
CA THR A 11 -10.30 -1.13 7.66
C THR A 11 -8.87 -0.86 7.22
N ILE A 12 -8.64 -0.73 5.92
CA ILE A 12 -7.34 -0.27 5.37
C ILE A 12 -6.98 1.11 5.93
N ASN A 13 -7.95 1.99 6.15
CA ASN A 13 -7.70 3.30 6.74
C ASN A 13 -7.24 3.20 8.21
N ASP A 14 -7.75 2.24 8.98
CA ASP A 14 -7.27 1.96 10.33
C ASP A 14 -5.82 1.51 10.30
N LEU A 15 -5.48 0.56 9.41
CA LEU A 15 -4.12 0.09 9.22
C LEU A 15 -3.17 1.26 8.90
N VAL A 16 -3.52 2.09 7.91
CA VAL A 16 -2.70 3.24 7.50
C VAL A 16 -2.59 4.27 8.62
N SER A 17 -3.66 4.50 9.38
CA SER A 17 -3.66 5.42 10.54
C SER A 17 -2.65 4.98 11.59
N VAL A 18 -2.54 3.68 11.87
CA VAL A 18 -1.58 3.11 12.82
C VAL A 18 -0.16 3.06 12.24
N ALA A 19 -0.03 2.57 11.02
CA ALA A 19 1.27 2.33 10.41
C ALA A 19 2.00 3.64 10.07
N ARG A 20 1.31 4.59 9.43
CA ARG A 20 1.89 5.82 8.85
C ARG A 20 1.66 7.05 9.72
N PHE A 21 0.50 7.16 10.37
CA PHE A 21 0.11 8.37 11.12
C PHE A 21 0.17 8.22 12.65
N GLY A 22 0.67 7.10 13.15
CA GLY A 22 0.95 6.89 14.56
C GLY A 22 -0.28 6.82 15.48
N ALA A 23 -1.46 6.49 14.93
CA ALA A 23 -2.65 6.22 15.74
C ALA A 23 -2.36 5.09 16.74
N LYS A 24 -2.92 5.20 17.94
CA LYS A 24 -2.77 4.16 18.96
C LYS A 24 -3.75 3.03 18.71
N VAL A 25 -3.42 1.83 19.24
CA VAL A 25 -4.29 0.65 19.16
C VAL A 25 -4.79 0.31 20.55
N ALA A 26 -6.09 -0.03 20.64
CA ALA A 26 -6.71 -0.55 21.84
C ALA A 26 -7.51 -1.84 21.51
N PHE A 27 -7.76 -2.66 22.51
CA PHE A 27 -8.62 -3.83 22.38
C PHE A 27 -10.00 -3.53 23.00
N SER A 28 -11.06 -3.99 22.36
CA SER A 28 -12.40 -4.00 22.95
C SER A 28 -12.55 -5.22 23.87
N LYS A 29 -13.58 -5.20 24.70
CA LYS A 29 -13.91 -6.32 25.58
C LYS A 29 -14.20 -7.60 24.78
N GLU A 30 -14.91 -7.48 23.68
CA GLU A 30 -15.26 -8.59 22.79
C GLU A 30 -14.01 -9.20 22.13
N TYR A 31 -12.99 -8.39 21.81
CA TYR A 31 -11.71 -8.87 21.32
C TYR A 31 -11.02 -9.72 22.39
N GLU A 32 -10.91 -9.21 23.62
CA GLU A 32 -10.26 -9.90 24.72
C GLU A 32 -10.98 -11.19 25.10
N GLU A 33 -12.31 -11.18 25.13
CA GLU A 33 -13.14 -12.35 25.44
C GLU A 33 -12.94 -13.48 24.43
N ARG A 34 -13.00 -13.19 23.11
CA ARG A 34 -12.84 -14.22 22.09
C ARG A 34 -11.41 -14.80 22.02
N VAL A 35 -10.39 -13.96 22.26
CA VAL A 35 -8.99 -14.43 22.34
C VAL A 35 -8.80 -15.37 23.52
N ASN A 36 -9.24 -14.99 24.71
CA ASN A 36 -9.12 -15.80 25.91
C ASN A 36 -9.93 -17.09 25.82
N HIS A 37 -11.11 -17.06 25.20
CA HIS A 37 -11.94 -18.25 24.97
C HIS A 37 -11.19 -19.28 24.11
N CYS A 38 -10.66 -18.88 22.98
CA CYS A 38 -9.90 -19.76 22.08
C CYS A 38 -8.60 -20.25 22.76
N ARG A 39 -7.92 -19.40 23.52
CA ARG A 39 -6.72 -19.79 24.28
C ARG A 39 -7.00 -20.91 25.27
N ALA A 40 -8.08 -20.89 25.98
CA ALA A 40 -8.45 -21.95 26.94
C ALA A 40 -8.52 -23.33 26.26
N HIS A 41 -8.90 -23.40 24.99
CA HIS A 41 -8.88 -24.66 24.25
C HIS A 41 -7.46 -25.16 23.95
N VAL A 42 -6.53 -24.26 23.60
CA VAL A 42 -5.11 -24.61 23.39
C VAL A 42 -4.49 -25.16 24.69
N ASP A 43 -4.77 -24.52 25.81
CA ASP A 43 -4.26 -24.96 27.12
C ASP A 43 -4.81 -26.36 27.47
N ARG A 44 -6.11 -26.61 27.23
CA ARG A 44 -6.72 -27.93 27.40
C ARG A 44 -6.06 -28.98 26.49
N PHE A 45 -5.93 -28.75 25.20
CA PHE A 45 -5.27 -29.67 24.27
C PHE A 45 -3.81 -29.95 24.64
N SER A 46 -3.13 -28.94 25.16
CA SER A 46 -1.76 -29.07 25.64
C SER A 46 -1.66 -30.03 26.83
N HIS A 47 -2.61 -29.98 27.77
CA HIS A 47 -2.66 -30.89 28.93
C HIS A 47 -3.12 -32.29 28.56
N GLU A 48 -4.08 -32.45 27.66
CA GLU A 48 -4.58 -33.76 27.21
C GLU A 48 -3.55 -34.53 26.39
N GLY A 49 -2.49 -33.88 25.89
CA GLY A 49 -1.46 -34.51 25.05
C GLY A 49 -1.96 -35.00 23.70
N LYS A 50 -3.07 -34.46 23.21
CA LYS A 50 -3.61 -34.75 21.87
C LYS A 50 -2.63 -34.31 20.79
N ALA A 51 -2.38 -35.14 19.79
CA ALA A 51 -1.50 -34.80 18.66
C ALA A 51 -2.16 -33.75 17.78
N ILE A 52 -1.65 -32.52 17.83
CA ILE A 52 -2.12 -31.37 17.02
C ILE A 52 -0.88 -30.71 16.41
N TYR A 53 -0.92 -30.49 15.09
CA TYR A 53 0.17 -29.88 14.32
C TYR A 53 0.63 -28.54 14.93
N GLY A 54 1.93 -28.41 15.13
CA GLY A 54 2.55 -27.19 15.65
C GLY A 54 2.21 -26.81 17.10
N LEU A 55 1.32 -27.57 17.74
CA LEU A 55 0.98 -27.39 19.16
C LEU A 55 1.69 -28.44 20.03
N THR A 56 1.48 -29.72 19.73
CA THR A 56 2.07 -30.86 20.42
C THR A 56 2.94 -31.73 19.51
N THR A 57 3.01 -31.39 18.22
CA THR A 57 3.91 -31.99 17.24
C THR A 57 4.86 -30.97 16.63
N GLY A 58 5.90 -31.43 15.92
CA GLY A 58 6.80 -30.60 15.14
C GLY A 58 6.12 -30.00 13.90
N LEU A 59 6.85 -29.19 13.15
CA LEU A 59 6.43 -28.48 11.94
C LEU A 59 6.96 -29.17 10.68
N GLY A 60 6.30 -28.93 9.54
CA GLY A 60 6.68 -29.45 8.25
C GLY A 60 6.78 -30.98 8.29
N ASP A 61 7.84 -31.57 7.73
CA ASP A 61 8.07 -33.02 7.74
C ASP A 61 8.30 -33.62 9.14
N ASN A 62 8.50 -32.78 10.17
CA ASN A 62 8.58 -33.21 11.57
C ASN A 62 7.20 -33.40 12.24
N TRP A 63 6.09 -33.31 11.54
CA TRP A 63 4.74 -33.39 12.11
C TRP A 63 4.47 -34.70 12.87
N LYS A 64 5.21 -35.79 12.57
CA LYS A 64 5.13 -37.08 13.26
C LYS A 64 5.81 -37.11 14.64
N LYS A 65 6.64 -36.12 14.95
CA LYS A 65 7.40 -36.04 16.20
C LYS A 65 6.58 -35.37 17.28
N PHE A 66 6.18 -36.14 18.30
CA PHE A 66 5.51 -35.55 19.49
C PHE A 66 6.51 -34.78 20.34
N ILE A 67 6.09 -33.60 20.84
CA ILE A 67 6.90 -32.69 21.65
C ILE A 67 6.52 -32.88 23.12
N PRO A 68 7.45 -33.36 23.99
CA PRO A 68 7.23 -33.41 25.43
C PRO A 68 6.92 -32.04 26.02
N GLU A 69 6.11 -32.00 27.06
CA GLU A 69 5.69 -30.76 27.71
C GLU A 69 6.86 -29.88 28.15
N LYS A 70 7.91 -30.49 28.73
CA LYS A 70 9.11 -29.81 29.16
C LYS A 70 9.92 -29.09 28.09
N ASP A 71 9.72 -29.47 26.81
CA ASP A 71 10.48 -28.96 25.66
C ASP A 71 9.64 -27.93 24.85
N ARG A 72 8.37 -27.71 25.20
CA ARG A 72 7.43 -26.88 24.42
C ARG A 72 7.85 -25.42 24.33
N GLU A 73 8.33 -24.82 25.43
CA GLU A 73 8.85 -23.46 25.43
C GLU A 73 10.06 -23.33 24.50
N THR A 74 11.02 -24.25 24.65
CA THR A 74 12.24 -24.26 23.84
C THR A 74 11.91 -24.34 22.34
N ILE A 75 10.94 -25.16 21.95
CA ILE A 75 10.59 -25.31 20.53
C ILE A 75 9.89 -24.08 19.99
N GLN A 76 9.08 -23.36 20.78
CA GLN A 76 8.46 -22.11 20.34
C GLN A 76 9.53 -21.06 20.01
N ARG A 77 10.54 -20.90 20.85
CA ARG A 77 11.69 -20.04 20.59
C ARG A 77 12.50 -20.50 19.38
N ASN A 78 12.77 -21.80 19.26
CA ASN A 78 13.48 -22.37 18.11
C ASN A 78 12.72 -22.18 16.80
N ASN A 79 11.39 -22.18 16.80
CA ASN A 79 10.57 -21.86 15.65
C ASN A 79 10.85 -20.43 15.16
N ILE A 80 10.90 -19.45 16.08
CA ILE A 80 11.26 -18.07 15.71
C ILE A 80 12.66 -18.02 15.09
N TYR A 81 13.65 -18.65 15.72
CA TYR A 81 15.03 -18.67 15.21
C TYR A 81 15.14 -19.28 13.80
N ALA A 82 14.52 -20.46 13.61
CA ALA A 82 14.59 -21.18 12.35
C ALA A 82 13.95 -20.41 11.16
N HIS A 83 13.00 -19.52 11.45
CA HIS A 83 12.27 -18.76 10.45
C HIS A 83 12.81 -17.32 10.28
N THR A 84 13.77 -16.90 11.11
CA THR A 84 14.42 -15.59 11.00
C THR A 84 15.58 -15.69 10.01
N CYS A 85 15.25 -15.72 8.71
CA CYS A 85 16.21 -15.95 7.64
C CYS A 85 16.04 -15.00 6.43
N ALA A 86 15.19 -13.95 6.55
CA ALA A 86 15.10 -12.90 5.56
C ALA A 86 16.42 -12.10 5.49
N VAL A 87 16.73 -11.54 4.31
CA VAL A 87 18.03 -10.88 4.03
C VAL A 87 17.83 -9.54 3.32
N GLY A 88 18.92 -8.78 3.19
CA GLY A 88 19.00 -7.53 2.44
C GLY A 88 18.60 -6.31 3.27
N GLU A 89 18.31 -5.21 2.58
CA GLU A 89 17.94 -3.95 3.23
C GLU A 89 16.63 -4.07 4.01
N PRO A 90 16.51 -3.37 5.13
CA PRO A 90 15.26 -3.33 5.89
C PRO A 90 14.10 -2.79 5.06
N ILE A 91 12.90 -3.34 5.26
CA ILE A 91 11.66 -2.74 4.77
C ILE A 91 11.39 -1.40 5.47
N ALA A 92 10.59 -0.55 4.85
CA ALA A 92 10.19 0.72 5.45
C ALA A 92 9.48 0.49 6.81
N GLU A 93 9.69 1.41 7.75
CA GLU A 93 9.11 1.31 9.09
C GLU A 93 7.58 1.17 9.05
N GLU A 94 6.91 1.91 8.16
CA GLU A 94 5.45 1.80 7.97
C GLU A 94 5.02 0.38 7.58
N CYS A 95 5.82 -0.35 6.79
CA CYS A 95 5.54 -1.74 6.41
C CYS A 95 5.62 -2.67 7.64
N THR A 96 6.66 -2.54 8.47
CA THR A 96 6.77 -3.31 9.70
C THR A 96 5.61 -3.01 10.66
N ARG A 97 5.25 -1.74 10.83
CA ARG A 97 4.12 -1.32 11.67
C ARG A 97 2.78 -1.83 11.13
N ALA A 98 2.61 -1.83 9.79
CA ALA A 98 1.45 -2.42 9.14
C ALA A 98 1.38 -3.93 9.39
N MET A 99 2.51 -4.66 9.28
CA MET A 99 2.57 -6.09 9.62
C MET A 99 2.15 -6.35 11.07
N MET A 100 2.64 -5.57 12.02
CA MET A 100 2.26 -5.69 13.44
C MET A 100 0.76 -5.42 13.64
N PHE A 101 0.17 -4.46 12.94
CA PHE A 101 -1.27 -4.21 13.00
C PHE A 101 -2.07 -5.37 12.40
N VAL A 102 -1.63 -5.92 11.27
CA VAL A 102 -2.24 -7.10 10.64
C VAL A 102 -2.18 -8.31 11.57
N MET A 103 -1.05 -8.54 12.26
CA MET A 103 -0.93 -9.60 13.29
C MET A 103 -2.02 -9.46 14.36
N LEU A 104 -2.28 -8.24 14.85
CA LEU A 104 -3.34 -8.01 15.82
C LEU A 104 -4.73 -8.33 15.26
N CYS A 105 -5.00 -8.02 14.00
CA CYS A 105 -6.26 -8.36 13.34
C CYS A 105 -6.43 -9.87 13.16
N HIS A 106 -5.46 -10.53 12.56
CA HIS A 106 -5.49 -11.94 12.22
C HIS A 106 -5.51 -12.85 13.46
N PHE A 107 -4.57 -12.61 14.38
CA PHE A 107 -4.40 -13.50 15.54
C PHE A 107 -5.46 -13.22 16.61
N GLY A 108 -5.98 -12.01 16.67
CA GLY A 108 -7.09 -11.63 17.53
C GLY A 108 -8.48 -12.04 17.02
N SER A 109 -8.57 -12.80 15.93
CA SER A 109 -9.83 -13.27 15.35
C SER A 109 -10.60 -14.25 16.25
N GLY A 110 -9.91 -14.91 17.20
CA GLY A 110 -10.52 -15.86 18.14
C GLY A 110 -10.43 -17.32 17.69
N HIS A 111 -9.60 -17.64 16.69
CA HIS A 111 -9.41 -19.01 16.18
C HIS A 111 -7.97 -19.52 16.22
N THR A 112 -7.01 -18.68 16.63
CA THR A 112 -5.59 -19.04 16.61
C THR A 112 -5.10 -19.65 17.95
N GLY A 113 -5.69 -19.23 19.06
CA GLY A 113 -5.32 -19.67 20.41
C GLY A 113 -4.06 -19.00 20.96
N ILE A 114 -3.69 -17.83 20.47
CA ILE A 114 -2.64 -16.99 21.05
C ILE A 114 -3.08 -16.41 22.39
N ARG A 115 -2.13 -16.16 23.32
CA ARG A 115 -2.44 -15.48 24.58
C ARG A 115 -2.67 -14.00 24.38
N LEU A 116 -3.60 -13.43 25.15
CA LEU A 116 -3.90 -12.00 25.13
C LEU A 116 -2.65 -11.15 25.49
N GLU A 117 -1.80 -11.63 26.41
CA GLU A 117 -0.56 -10.92 26.78
C GLU A 117 0.45 -10.82 25.62
N THR A 118 0.51 -11.83 24.74
CA THR A 118 1.37 -11.81 23.56
C THR A 118 0.89 -10.78 22.53
N LEU A 119 -0.43 -10.71 22.30
CA LEU A 119 -1.04 -9.65 21.49
C LEU A 119 -0.88 -8.26 22.14
N ALA A 120 -1.01 -8.16 23.45
CA ALA A 120 -0.80 -6.91 24.17
C ALA A 120 0.63 -6.37 23.98
N LEU A 121 1.64 -7.23 23.94
CA LEU A 121 3.01 -6.80 23.66
C LEU A 121 3.13 -6.20 22.24
N ILE A 122 2.54 -6.80 21.21
CA ILE A 122 2.54 -6.22 19.84
C ILE A 122 1.86 -4.86 19.85
N ARG A 123 0.68 -4.74 20.48
CA ARG A 123 -0.05 -3.47 20.64
C ARG A 123 0.82 -2.42 21.35
N ASP A 124 1.47 -2.79 22.43
CA ASP A 124 2.22 -1.87 23.26
C ASP A 124 3.53 -1.44 22.57
N MET A 125 4.16 -2.32 21.79
CA MET A 125 5.28 -1.96 20.91
C MET A 125 4.84 -0.94 19.86
N LEU A 126 3.73 -1.18 19.15
CA LEU A 126 3.15 -0.20 18.21
C LEU A 126 2.87 1.14 18.89
N ASN A 127 2.25 1.09 20.07
CA ASN A 127 1.88 2.28 20.83
C ASN A 127 3.08 3.04 21.39
N ALA A 128 4.17 2.36 21.72
CA ALA A 128 5.42 2.96 22.16
C ALA A 128 6.25 3.52 20.99
N GLY A 129 5.99 3.08 19.74
CA GLY A 129 6.78 3.42 18.57
C GLY A 129 8.04 2.56 18.43
N ILE A 130 8.02 1.32 18.93
CA ILE A 130 9.07 0.33 18.67
C ILE A 130 8.75 -0.32 17.32
N SER A 131 9.69 -0.24 16.39
CA SER A 131 9.57 -0.87 15.07
C SER A 131 10.69 -1.89 14.88
N PRO A 132 10.40 -3.20 14.87
CA PRO A 132 11.38 -4.22 14.53
C PRO A 132 12.03 -3.98 13.17
N ILE A 133 13.33 -4.25 13.06
CA ILE A 133 14.06 -4.19 11.79
C ILE A 133 13.87 -5.52 11.07
N VAL A 134 13.19 -5.47 9.94
CA VAL A 134 12.84 -6.63 9.13
C VAL A 134 13.51 -6.53 7.76
N PRO A 135 14.44 -7.43 7.39
CA PRO A 135 15.01 -7.47 6.04
C PRO A 135 13.94 -7.77 4.98
N GLY A 136 14.07 -7.18 3.79
CA GLY A 136 13.01 -7.12 2.78
C GLY A 136 13.01 -8.22 1.72
N HIS A 137 13.85 -9.25 1.82
CA HIS A 137 13.97 -10.29 0.80
C HIS A 137 13.96 -11.71 1.38
N GLY A 138 13.40 -12.66 0.63
CA GLY A 138 13.42 -14.07 0.99
C GLY A 138 12.11 -14.63 1.55
N SER A 139 10.97 -14.06 1.16
CA SER A 139 9.65 -14.60 1.50
C SER A 139 8.89 -15.03 0.24
N VAL A 140 8.14 -16.10 0.37
CA VAL A 140 7.17 -16.58 -0.64
C VAL A 140 5.75 -16.13 -0.34
N GLY A 141 5.53 -15.45 0.79
CA GLY A 141 4.23 -14.93 1.22
C GLY A 141 3.93 -15.14 2.71
N TYR A 142 4.78 -15.88 3.44
CA TYR A 142 4.65 -16.16 4.87
C TYR A 142 5.98 -16.61 5.47
N LEU A 143 6.02 -16.75 6.80
CA LEU A 143 7.03 -17.41 7.65
C LEU A 143 8.30 -16.59 7.91
N THR A 144 8.96 -16.01 6.91
CA THR A 144 10.33 -15.52 7.07
C THR A 144 10.44 -14.11 7.64
N LEU A 145 9.65 -13.15 7.15
CA LEU A 145 9.70 -11.75 7.60
C LEU A 145 9.17 -11.62 9.03
N GLU A 146 8.09 -12.32 9.30
CA GLU A 146 7.36 -12.32 10.57
C GLU A 146 8.26 -12.77 11.73
N GLY A 147 9.21 -13.67 11.46
CA GLY A 147 10.21 -14.13 12.43
C GLY A 147 11.03 -13.00 13.05
N HIS A 148 11.38 -11.98 12.27
CA HIS A 148 12.14 -10.82 12.77
C HIS A 148 11.33 -9.97 13.77
N ILE A 149 10.00 -9.90 13.63
CA ILE A 149 9.13 -9.26 14.63
C ILE A 149 9.12 -10.13 15.90
N GLY A 150 8.96 -11.46 15.74
CA GLY A 150 9.02 -12.42 16.84
C GLY A 150 10.33 -12.36 17.62
N MET A 151 11.47 -12.14 16.96
CA MET A 151 12.78 -11.96 17.62
C MET A 151 12.76 -10.79 18.60
N VAL A 152 12.21 -9.64 18.20
CA VAL A 152 12.14 -8.47 19.11
C VAL A 152 11.18 -8.74 20.26
N MET A 153 10.08 -9.44 20.02
CA MET A 153 9.11 -9.80 21.07
C MET A 153 9.73 -10.69 22.17
N ILE A 154 10.66 -11.58 21.81
CA ILE A 154 11.39 -12.43 22.79
C ILE A 154 12.64 -11.75 23.37
N GLY A 155 12.88 -10.47 23.07
CA GLY A 155 13.99 -9.69 23.56
C GLY A 155 15.29 -9.84 22.78
N GLU A 156 15.23 -10.32 21.56
CA GLU A 156 16.37 -10.50 20.66
C GLU A 156 16.19 -9.66 19.39
N GLY A 157 17.00 -9.88 18.36
CA GLY A 157 16.92 -9.10 17.12
C GLY A 157 17.21 -7.60 17.35
N ARG A 158 16.75 -6.76 16.43
CA ARG A 158 16.98 -5.30 16.45
C ARG A 158 15.70 -4.55 16.16
N ALA A 159 15.56 -3.36 16.74
CA ALA A 159 14.42 -2.48 16.49
C ALA A 159 14.85 -1.00 16.42
N THR A 160 14.08 -0.20 15.70
CA THR A 160 14.14 1.26 15.78
C THR A 160 13.24 1.73 16.93
N TYR A 161 13.78 2.58 17.79
CA TYR A 161 13.03 3.25 18.86
C TYR A 161 13.56 4.67 19.04
N GLN A 162 12.70 5.68 18.98
CA GLN A 162 13.04 7.11 19.09
C GLN A 162 14.17 7.54 18.13
N GLY A 163 14.21 6.99 16.93
CA GLY A 163 15.22 7.30 15.89
C GLY A 163 16.56 6.55 16.08
N GLU A 164 16.73 5.75 17.12
CA GLU A 164 17.91 4.92 17.34
C GLU A 164 17.64 3.46 16.96
N THR A 165 18.65 2.80 16.42
CA THR A 165 18.64 1.35 16.22
C THR A 165 19.25 0.66 17.44
N LEU A 166 18.45 -0.16 18.10
CA LEU A 166 18.78 -0.83 19.37
C LEU A 166 18.62 -2.34 19.25
N ASP A 167 19.25 -3.08 20.16
CA ASP A 167 18.92 -4.49 20.39
C ASP A 167 17.51 -4.59 20.96
N GLY A 168 16.78 -5.68 20.62
CA GLY A 168 15.38 -5.86 20.97
C GLY A 168 15.09 -5.73 22.46
N ALA A 169 15.92 -6.36 23.31
CA ALA A 169 15.78 -6.25 24.76
C ALA A 169 15.94 -4.80 25.27
N GLU A 170 16.89 -4.05 24.73
CA GLU A 170 17.12 -2.66 25.14
C GLU A 170 15.99 -1.74 24.66
N ALA A 171 15.49 -1.94 23.45
CA ALA A 171 14.34 -1.19 22.93
C ALA A 171 13.09 -1.41 23.80
N LEU A 172 12.76 -2.65 24.14
CA LEU A 172 11.65 -2.98 25.02
C LEU A 172 11.84 -2.36 26.41
N LYS A 173 13.04 -2.53 27.01
CA LYS A 173 13.36 -1.98 28.34
C LYS A 173 13.21 -0.47 28.40
N ARG A 174 13.72 0.27 27.41
CA ARG A 174 13.58 1.74 27.34
C ARG A 174 12.13 2.19 27.22
N ALA A 175 11.29 1.39 26.59
CA ALA A 175 9.85 1.65 26.48
C ALA A 175 9.06 1.16 27.72
N GLY A 176 9.71 0.57 28.72
CA GLY A 176 9.06 0.03 29.91
C GLY A 176 8.33 -1.30 29.66
N LEU A 177 8.64 -1.98 28.56
CA LEU A 177 8.06 -3.27 28.17
C LEU A 177 9.01 -4.43 28.54
N LYS A 178 8.46 -5.64 28.60
CA LYS A 178 9.22 -6.86 28.88
C LYS A 178 9.09 -7.83 27.71
N PRO A 179 10.17 -8.57 27.39
CA PRO A 179 10.08 -9.69 26.47
C PRO A 179 9.02 -10.72 26.91
N VAL A 180 8.36 -11.36 25.94
CA VAL A 180 7.44 -12.45 26.20
C VAL A 180 8.19 -13.80 26.17
N VAL A 181 7.82 -14.70 27.07
CA VAL A 181 8.18 -16.11 27.00
C VAL A 181 7.05 -16.81 26.24
N LEU A 182 7.35 -17.34 25.05
CA LEU A 182 6.34 -17.96 24.17
C LEU A 182 5.82 -19.27 24.77
N SER A 183 4.50 -19.44 24.73
CA SER A 183 3.81 -20.64 25.16
C SER A 183 3.38 -21.51 23.96
N SER A 184 2.75 -22.65 24.23
CA SER A 184 2.28 -23.61 23.21
C SER A 184 1.62 -22.93 22.03
N LYS A 185 2.01 -23.30 20.81
CA LYS A 185 1.56 -22.81 19.51
C LYS A 185 2.05 -21.38 19.14
N GLU A 186 2.42 -20.52 20.05
CA GLU A 186 2.69 -19.10 19.77
C GLU A 186 3.86 -18.88 18.82
N GLY A 187 4.90 -19.72 18.86
CA GLY A 187 6.00 -19.63 17.91
C GLY A 187 5.55 -19.87 16.48
N LEU A 188 4.57 -20.76 16.26
CA LEU A 188 3.99 -20.96 14.94
C LEU A 188 3.03 -19.83 14.55
N ILE A 189 2.14 -19.41 15.46
CA ILE A 189 1.16 -18.36 15.20
C ILE A 189 1.86 -17.08 14.70
N LEU A 190 2.94 -16.65 15.38
CA LEU A 190 3.66 -15.43 15.04
C LEU A 190 4.29 -15.46 13.63
N LEU A 191 4.45 -16.64 13.05
CA LEU A 191 5.08 -16.86 11.73
C LEU A 191 4.06 -17.11 10.62
N SER A 192 2.89 -17.65 10.99
CA SER A 192 1.87 -18.13 10.06
C SER A 192 1.00 -17.00 9.50
N GLY A 193 0.39 -17.25 8.35
CA GLY A 193 -0.62 -16.36 7.78
C GLY A 193 -0.10 -15.43 6.69
N THR A 194 -1.00 -14.60 6.19
CA THR A 194 -0.78 -13.66 5.08
C THR A 194 -0.32 -12.27 5.56
N THR A 195 0.35 -12.20 6.71
CA THR A 195 0.65 -10.94 7.43
C THR A 195 1.38 -9.91 6.58
N SER A 196 2.54 -10.28 6.02
CA SER A 196 3.34 -9.39 5.18
C SER A 196 2.62 -9.02 3.88
N VAL A 197 1.96 -9.99 3.25
CA VAL A 197 1.20 -9.78 2.00
C VAL A 197 0.08 -8.76 2.22
N THR A 198 -0.74 -8.97 3.24
CA THR A 198 -1.88 -8.09 3.59
C THR A 198 -1.42 -6.69 3.97
N ALA A 199 -0.30 -6.57 4.71
CA ALA A 199 0.26 -5.29 5.10
C ALA A 199 0.71 -4.45 3.90
N PHE A 200 1.56 -5.01 3.04
CA PHE A 200 2.08 -4.32 1.86
C PHE A 200 0.97 -3.99 0.85
N ALA A 201 0.07 -4.94 0.58
CA ALA A 201 -1.05 -4.71 -0.31
C ALA A 201 -1.98 -3.60 0.19
N SER A 202 -2.25 -3.54 1.51
CA SER A 202 -3.11 -2.50 2.10
C SER A 202 -2.51 -1.10 1.95
N LEU A 203 -1.20 -0.94 2.19
CA LEU A 203 -0.49 0.33 1.95
C LEU A 203 -0.52 0.71 0.48
N ALA A 204 -0.23 -0.24 -0.42
CA ALA A 204 -0.28 -0.02 -1.86
C ALA A 204 -1.67 0.41 -2.35
N ILE A 205 -2.75 -0.19 -1.86
CA ILE A 205 -4.13 0.18 -2.20
C ILE A 205 -4.45 1.61 -1.79
N TYR A 206 -4.05 2.01 -0.57
CA TYR A 206 -4.27 3.38 -0.09
C TYR A 206 -3.56 4.41 -0.99
N ASP A 207 -2.32 4.12 -1.36
CA ASP A 207 -1.54 4.99 -2.25
C ASP A 207 -2.10 4.96 -3.68
N ALA A 208 -2.52 3.81 -4.20
CA ALA A 208 -3.15 3.70 -5.52
C ALA A 208 -4.45 4.51 -5.64
N GLN A 209 -5.26 4.57 -4.58
CA GLN A 209 -6.42 5.45 -4.52
C GLN A 209 -6.02 6.92 -4.64
N THR A 210 -4.99 7.33 -3.90
CA THR A 210 -4.45 8.69 -3.92
C THR A 210 -3.91 9.05 -5.30
N LEU A 211 -3.11 8.17 -5.91
CA LEU A 211 -2.53 8.37 -7.24
C LEU A 211 -3.61 8.43 -8.33
N SER A 212 -4.64 7.59 -8.24
CA SER A 212 -5.73 7.59 -9.22
C SER A 212 -6.53 8.90 -9.24
N LEU A 213 -6.81 9.49 -8.07
CA LEU A 213 -7.45 10.81 -7.97
C LEU A 213 -6.50 11.93 -8.42
N THR A 214 -5.22 11.83 -8.07
CA THR A 214 -4.20 12.80 -8.50
C THR A 214 -4.02 12.78 -10.01
N ALA A 215 -4.17 11.62 -10.67
CA ALA A 215 -4.13 11.54 -12.13
C ALA A 215 -5.30 12.27 -12.80
N ASP A 216 -6.51 12.25 -12.21
CA ASP A 216 -7.63 13.08 -12.69
C ASP A 216 -7.30 14.58 -12.56
N ILE A 217 -6.66 14.96 -11.44
CA ILE A 217 -6.25 16.34 -11.17
C ILE A 217 -5.18 16.80 -12.16
N ALA A 218 -4.09 16.06 -12.31
CA ALA A 218 -3.01 16.39 -13.24
C ALA A 218 -3.50 16.41 -14.69
N GLY A 219 -4.23 15.37 -15.12
CA GLY A 219 -4.78 15.30 -16.47
C GLY A 219 -5.76 16.43 -16.78
N SER A 220 -6.52 16.92 -15.79
CA SER A 220 -7.37 18.11 -15.95
C SER A 220 -6.53 19.35 -16.21
N PHE A 221 -5.45 19.55 -15.47
CA PHE A 221 -4.54 20.66 -15.69
C PHE A 221 -3.88 20.58 -17.06
N THR A 222 -3.35 19.41 -17.45
CA THR A 222 -2.81 19.17 -18.79
C THR A 222 -3.82 19.50 -19.90
N LEU A 223 -5.09 19.04 -19.75
CA LEU A 223 -6.14 19.34 -20.74
C LEU A 223 -6.32 20.85 -20.93
N GLU A 224 -6.35 21.60 -19.84
CA GLU A 224 -6.57 23.05 -19.89
C GLU A 224 -5.40 23.77 -20.55
N VAL A 225 -4.14 23.51 -20.09
CA VAL A 225 -2.96 24.21 -20.63
C VAL A 225 -2.60 23.80 -22.05
N LEU A 226 -3.08 22.65 -22.51
CA LEU A 226 -2.96 22.23 -23.92
C LEU A 226 -4.13 22.71 -24.80
N LYS A 227 -4.96 23.64 -24.34
CA LYS A 227 -6.08 24.23 -25.11
C LYS A 227 -7.08 23.14 -25.56
N GLY A 228 -7.31 22.13 -24.71
CA GLY A 228 -8.16 20.98 -24.99
C GLY A 228 -9.66 21.28 -24.98
N THR A 229 -10.47 20.25 -25.08
CA THR A 229 -11.94 20.35 -25.07
C THR A 229 -12.58 19.35 -24.12
N LEU A 230 -13.65 19.76 -23.43
CA LEU A 230 -14.44 18.89 -22.56
C LEU A 230 -15.42 17.97 -23.32
N MET A 231 -15.46 17.99 -24.65
CA MET A 231 -16.39 17.15 -25.42
C MET A 231 -16.26 15.66 -25.09
N ALA A 232 -15.03 15.16 -24.89
CA ALA A 232 -14.81 13.75 -24.54
C ALA A 232 -15.28 13.39 -23.12
N MET A 233 -15.56 14.40 -22.29
CA MET A 233 -16.04 14.25 -20.90
C MET A 233 -17.57 14.41 -20.80
N ASP A 234 -18.29 14.53 -21.93
CA ASP A 234 -19.73 14.74 -21.98
C ASP A 234 -20.50 13.58 -21.32
N GLU A 235 -21.50 13.89 -20.52
CA GLU A 235 -22.31 12.89 -19.80
C GLU A 235 -23.03 11.92 -20.73
N ARG A 236 -23.43 12.37 -21.90
CA ARG A 236 -24.11 11.55 -22.92
C ARG A 236 -23.18 10.45 -23.46
N LEU A 237 -21.87 10.77 -23.65
CA LEU A 237 -20.86 9.77 -24.01
C LEU A 237 -20.66 8.74 -22.91
N MET A 238 -20.65 9.19 -21.66
CA MET A 238 -20.52 8.31 -20.50
C MET A 238 -21.75 7.41 -20.34
N ALA A 239 -22.96 7.94 -20.57
CA ALA A 239 -24.21 7.20 -20.42
C ALA A 239 -24.39 6.04 -21.41
N VAL A 240 -23.83 6.13 -22.63
CA VAL A 240 -23.93 5.05 -23.63
C VAL A 240 -22.84 3.97 -23.46
N ARG A 241 -21.88 4.18 -22.53
CA ARG A 241 -20.91 3.19 -22.08
C ARG A 241 -20.76 3.28 -20.54
N PRO A 242 -21.75 2.78 -19.78
CA PRO A 242 -22.00 3.19 -18.40
C PRO A 242 -21.12 2.45 -17.37
N HIS A 243 -19.79 2.51 -17.50
CA HIS A 243 -18.86 2.08 -16.46
C HIS A 243 -18.80 3.15 -15.34
N PRO A 244 -19.15 2.82 -14.09
CA PRO A 244 -19.25 3.81 -13.02
C PRO A 244 -17.99 4.64 -12.83
N ASP A 245 -16.83 4.01 -12.86
CA ASP A 245 -15.55 4.68 -12.60
C ASP A 245 -15.09 5.56 -13.76
N GLN A 246 -15.48 5.21 -15.00
CA GLN A 246 -15.35 6.08 -16.17
C GLN A 246 -16.21 7.34 -16.03
N ILE A 247 -17.45 7.18 -15.59
CA ILE A 247 -18.38 8.29 -15.31
C ILE A 247 -17.81 9.20 -14.22
N ASN A 248 -17.28 8.62 -13.14
CA ASN A 248 -16.68 9.36 -12.03
C ASN A 248 -15.48 10.19 -12.47
N THR A 249 -14.57 9.61 -13.26
CA THR A 249 -13.41 10.33 -13.81
C THR A 249 -13.86 11.51 -14.70
N ALA A 250 -14.78 11.31 -15.62
CA ALA A 250 -15.30 12.39 -16.46
C ALA A 250 -15.97 13.50 -15.62
N ALA A 251 -16.69 13.12 -14.55
CA ALA A 251 -17.32 14.08 -13.65
C ALA A 251 -16.28 14.90 -12.87
N ASN A 252 -15.20 14.28 -12.40
CA ASN A 252 -14.09 14.97 -11.74
C ASN A 252 -13.46 16.02 -12.67
N ILE A 253 -13.13 15.63 -13.90
CA ILE A 253 -12.52 16.52 -14.89
C ILE A 253 -13.45 17.72 -15.19
N ARG A 254 -14.75 17.47 -15.38
CA ARG A 254 -15.73 18.55 -15.60
C ARG A 254 -15.85 19.49 -14.39
N ALA A 255 -15.79 18.95 -13.17
CA ALA A 255 -15.85 19.74 -11.94
C ALA A 255 -14.61 20.64 -11.79
N ILE A 256 -13.42 20.09 -12.02
CA ILE A 256 -12.14 20.82 -11.91
C ILE A 256 -12.09 21.96 -12.94
N LEU A 257 -12.53 21.69 -14.17
CA LEU A 257 -12.44 22.63 -15.31
C LEU A 257 -13.71 23.46 -15.52
N LYS A 258 -14.63 23.44 -14.56
CA LYS A 258 -15.87 24.21 -14.65
C LYS A 258 -15.59 25.70 -14.85
N ASP A 259 -16.28 26.31 -15.81
CA ASP A 259 -16.22 27.75 -16.13
C ASP A 259 -14.78 28.25 -16.44
N SER A 260 -13.94 27.41 -17.06
CA SER A 260 -12.56 27.72 -17.42
C SER A 260 -12.50 28.90 -18.43
N PRO A 261 -11.87 30.03 -18.09
CA PRO A 261 -11.65 31.12 -19.04
C PRO A 261 -10.71 30.72 -20.18
N MET A 262 -9.77 29.81 -19.93
CA MET A 262 -8.82 29.32 -20.93
C MET A 262 -9.54 28.45 -21.96
N LEU A 263 -10.33 27.45 -21.52
CA LEU A 263 -11.10 26.61 -22.44
C LEU A 263 -12.11 27.42 -23.26
N GLU A 264 -12.71 28.45 -22.67
CA GLU A 264 -13.60 29.34 -23.41
C GLU A 264 -12.85 30.16 -24.48
N ARG A 265 -11.66 30.69 -24.15
CA ARG A 265 -10.80 31.42 -25.10
C ARG A 265 -10.41 30.58 -26.31
N TYR A 266 -10.13 29.31 -26.08
CA TYR A 266 -9.70 28.37 -27.12
C TYR A 266 -10.81 27.45 -27.61
N ARG A 267 -12.08 27.84 -27.39
CA ARG A 267 -13.24 27.08 -27.91
C ARG A 267 -13.15 26.88 -29.42
N GLY A 268 -13.20 25.60 -29.86
CA GLY A 268 -13.10 25.24 -31.25
C GLY A 268 -11.67 25.24 -31.82
N HIS A 269 -10.64 25.46 -30.99
CA HIS A 269 -9.25 25.41 -31.41
C HIS A 269 -8.87 24.02 -31.97
N ARG A 270 -9.40 22.95 -31.34
CA ARG A 270 -9.23 21.57 -31.80
C ARG A 270 -10.58 20.91 -32.04
N VAL A 271 -10.69 20.15 -33.13
CA VAL A 271 -11.86 19.31 -33.40
C VAL A 271 -11.88 18.12 -32.45
N GLN A 272 -10.68 17.61 -32.10
CA GLN A 272 -10.51 16.46 -31.22
C GLN A 272 -9.14 16.48 -30.59
N ASP A 273 -9.08 16.17 -29.28
CA ASP A 273 -7.83 16.03 -28.56
C ASP A 273 -7.12 14.68 -28.82
N ALA A 274 -5.84 14.62 -28.47
CA ALA A 274 -5.07 13.38 -28.47
C ALA A 274 -5.64 12.35 -27.50
N LEU A 275 -5.34 11.07 -27.72
CA LEU A 275 -5.82 9.97 -26.88
C LEU A 275 -5.42 10.13 -25.40
N SER A 276 -4.22 10.59 -25.11
CA SER A 276 -3.75 10.80 -23.75
C SER A 276 -4.53 11.86 -22.94
N ILE A 277 -5.33 12.68 -23.64
CA ILE A 277 -6.23 13.67 -23.05
C ILE A 277 -7.68 13.15 -23.10
N ARG A 278 -8.20 12.83 -24.28
CA ARG A 278 -9.61 12.49 -24.43
C ARG A 278 -10.00 11.10 -23.91
N CYS A 279 -9.04 10.17 -23.74
CA CYS A 279 -9.29 8.83 -23.20
C CYS A 279 -9.05 8.71 -21.68
N MET A 280 -8.85 9.83 -20.96
CA MET A 280 -8.70 9.77 -19.50
C MET A 280 -9.83 9.00 -18.80
N PRO A 281 -11.12 9.21 -19.09
CA PRO A 281 -12.19 8.44 -18.48
C PRO A 281 -12.08 6.93 -18.74
N GLN A 282 -11.68 6.53 -19.96
CA GLN A 282 -11.62 5.14 -20.39
C GLN A 282 -10.37 4.39 -19.87
N LEU A 283 -9.37 5.10 -19.36
CA LEU A 283 -8.18 4.49 -18.75
C LEU A 283 -8.16 4.68 -17.22
N HIS A 284 -8.40 5.89 -16.70
CA HIS A 284 -8.45 6.11 -15.25
C HIS A 284 -9.61 5.34 -14.60
N GLY A 285 -10.74 5.17 -15.30
CA GLY A 285 -11.87 4.39 -14.81
C GLY A 285 -11.50 2.93 -14.48
N PRO A 286 -10.98 2.13 -15.42
CA PRO A 286 -10.49 0.78 -15.15
C PRO A 286 -9.45 0.69 -14.03
N VAL A 287 -8.56 1.69 -13.91
CA VAL A 287 -7.59 1.75 -12.79
C VAL A 287 -8.31 1.89 -11.45
N LYS A 288 -9.27 2.82 -11.33
CA LYS A 288 -10.10 2.96 -10.13
C LYS A 288 -10.85 1.68 -9.80
N LYS A 289 -11.38 1.00 -10.83
CA LYS A 289 -12.03 -0.30 -10.63
C LYS A 289 -11.06 -1.33 -10.07
N ALA A 290 -9.86 -1.45 -10.61
CA ALA A 290 -8.84 -2.38 -10.09
C ALA A 290 -8.50 -2.08 -8.62
N VAL A 291 -8.39 -0.80 -8.24
CA VAL A 291 -8.18 -0.39 -6.84
C VAL A 291 -9.38 -0.81 -5.96
N LYS A 292 -10.62 -0.60 -6.41
CA LYS A 292 -11.82 -1.00 -5.66
C LYS A 292 -11.91 -2.52 -5.48
N ASP A 293 -11.62 -3.28 -6.52
CA ASP A 293 -11.62 -4.75 -6.47
C ASP A 293 -10.56 -5.24 -5.46
N ALA A 294 -9.37 -4.64 -5.46
CA ALA A 294 -8.33 -4.92 -4.49
C ALA A 294 -8.75 -4.52 -3.06
N GLN A 295 -9.39 -3.36 -2.88
CA GLN A 295 -9.94 -2.94 -1.58
C GLN A 295 -10.95 -3.94 -1.03
N ALA A 296 -11.86 -4.44 -1.87
CA ALA A 296 -12.85 -5.44 -1.46
C ALA A 296 -12.18 -6.75 -1.03
N THR A 297 -11.17 -7.21 -1.76
CA THR A 297 -10.38 -8.39 -1.40
C THR A 297 -9.66 -8.19 -0.07
N LEU A 298 -8.93 -7.10 0.10
CA LEU A 298 -8.15 -6.84 1.30
C LEU A 298 -9.00 -6.51 2.54
N ALA A 299 -10.23 -6.03 2.35
CA ALA A 299 -11.18 -5.88 3.46
C ALA A 299 -11.56 -7.23 4.08
N ILE A 300 -11.60 -8.29 3.29
CA ILE A 300 -11.79 -9.66 3.77
C ILE A 300 -10.52 -10.17 4.41
N GLU A 301 -9.38 -10.12 3.70
CA GLU A 301 -8.09 -10.61 4.19
C GLU A 301 -7.71 -10.02 5.55
N LEU A 302 -7.81 -8.71 5.72
CA LEU A 302 -7.45 -8.01 6.96
C LEU A 302 -8.25 -8.50 8.19
N ASN A 303 -9.45 -9.05 7.96
CA ASN A 303 -10.35 -9.52 9.02
C ASN A 303 -10.47 -11.05 9.07
N SER A 304 -9.55 -11.76 8.42
CA SER A 304 -9.60 -13.22 8.29
C SER A 304 -8.75 -13.92 9.36
N SER A 305 -9.10 -15.17 9.63
CA SER A 305 -8.27 -16.10 10.40
C SER A 305 -7.40 -16.88 9.42
N VAL A 306 -6.10 -16.61 9.42
CA VAL A 306 -5.15 -17.05 8.39
C VAL A 306 -4.05 -18.00 8.94
N ASP A 307 -4.24 -18.52 10.14
CA ASP A 307 -3.30 -19.45 10.80
C ASP A 307 -3.61 -20.92 10.42
N ASN A 308 -2.72 -21.83 10.78
CA ASN A 308 -2.85 -23.27 10.66
C ASN A 308 -2.17 -23.99 11.83
N PRO A 309 -2.91 -24.81 12.64
CA PRO A 309 -4.35 -25.09 12.58
C PRO A 309 -5.19 -23.95 13.15
N LEU A 310 -6.47 -23.92 12.78
CA LEU A 310 -7.49 -23.09 13.39
C LEU A 310 -8.34 -23.90 14.37
N ILE A 311 -8.85 -23.27 15.43
CA ILE A 311 -9.57 -23.90 16.53
C ILE A 311 -11.02 -23.45 16.53
N PHE A 312 -11.95 -24.42 16.66
CA PHE A 312 -13.38 -24.16 16.62
C PHE A 312 -14.10 -24.93 17.74
N ASP A 313 -15.14 -24.29 18.28
CA ASP A 313 -16.16 -24.98 19.07
C ASP A 313 -17.03 -25.82 18.14
N GLU A 314 -17.46 -26.99 18.60
CA GLU A 314 -18.43 -27.86 17.91
C GLU A 314 -19.81 -27.75 18.56
N GLU A 315 -20.87 -28.02 17.79
CA GLU A 315 -22.25 -27.89 18.23
C GLU A 315 -22.61 -28.80 19.43
N ASP A 316 -21.90 -29.90 19.59
CA ASP A 316 -22.05 -30.84 20.70
C ASP A 316 -21.33 -30.41 21.99
N GLY A 317 -20.69 -29.22 21.97
CA GLY A 317 -19.83 -28.70 23.05
C GLY A 317 -18.40 -29.23 23.00
N GLY A 318 -18.03 -29.98 21.95
CA GLY A 318 -16.66 -30.37 21.65
C GLY A 318 -15.80 -29.20 21.17
N VAL A 319 -14.51 -29.49 20.95
CA VAL A 319 -13.57 -28.54 20.32
C VAL A 319 -12.68 -29.29 19.34
N VAL A 320 -12.51 -28.71 18.16
CA VAL A 320 -11.70 -29.30 17.10
C VAL A 320 -10.60 -28.33 16.66
N ALA A 321 -9.43 -28.88 16.34
CA ALA A 321 -8.37 -28.17 15.63
C ALA A 321 -8.35 -28.69 14.19
N LEU A 322 -8.60 -27.78 13.25
CA LEU A 322 -8.66 -28.10 11.82
C LEU A 322 -7.38 -27.61 11.12
N MET A 323 -6.68 -28.52 10.47
CA MET A 323 -5.54 -28.21 9.62
C MET A 323 -6.05 -27.85 8.22
N GLY A 324 -5.67 -26.66 7.75
CA GLY A 324 -6.05 -26.13 6.45
C GLY A 324 -4.93 -25.29 5.84
N CYS A 325 -5.26 -24.48 4.84
CA CYS A 325 -4.31 -23.59 4.20
C CYS A 325 -4.82 -22.15 4.10
N ASN A 326 -5.44 -21.63 5.17
CA ASN A 326 -5.86 -20.23 5.22
C ASN A 326 -4.67 -19.25 5.24
N ALA A 327 -3.45 -19.75 5.38
CA ALA A 327 -2.21 -18.98 5.25
C ALA A 327 -1.83 -18.66 3.79
N ASP A 328 -2.60 -19.15 2.80
CA ASP A 328 -2.33 -18.88 1.39
C ASP A 328 -2.71 -17.44 1.00
N GLY A 329 -1.73 -16.71 0.48
CA GLY A 329 -1.87 -15.29 0.10
C GLY A 329 -2.29 -15.03 -1.34
N THR A 330 -2.80 -16.02 -2.09
CA THR A 330 -3.10 -15.87 -3.52
C THR A 330 -4.11 -14.76 -3.81
N TYR A 331 -5.16 -14.60 -3.00
CA TYR A 331 -6.13 -13.53 -3.17
C TYR A 331 -5.48 -12.15 -3.13
N ALA A 332 -4.70 -11.86 -2.09
CA ALA A 332 -4.00 -10.59 -1.93
C ALA A 332 -2.87 -10.45 -2.97
N GLY A 333 -2.20 -11.54 -3.33
CA GLY A 333 -1.16 -11.58 -4.36
C GLY A 333 -1.71 -11.21 -5.75
N MET A 334 -2.79 -11.84 -6.19
CA MET A 334 -3.45 -11.53 -7.47
C MET A 334 -3.97 -10.09 -7.51
N ALA A 335 -4.57 -9.61 -6.41
CA ALA A 335 -5.01 -8.22 -6.30
C ALA A 335 -3.83 -7.25 -6.44
N SER A 336 -2.68 -7.58 -5.83
CA SER A 336 -1.45 -6.76 -5.89
C SER A 336 -0.83 -6.75 -7.29
N ASP A 337 -0.72 -7.89 -7.96
CA ASP A 337 -0.22 -7.95 -9.34
C ASP A 337 -1.11 -7.15 -10.31
N ASN A 338 -2.44 -7.22 -10.13
CA ASN A 338 -3.36 -6.40 -10.92
C ASN A 338 -3.19 -4.90 -10.65
N LEU A 339 -2.89 -4.49 -9.42
CA LEU A 339 -2.57 -3.11 -9.09
C LEU A 339 -1.29 -2.63 -9.79
N CYS A 340 -0.24 -3.46 -9.87
CA CYS A 340 0.99 -3.13 -10.60
C CYS A 340 0.68 -2.84 -12.08
N ILE A 341 -0.15 -3.65 -12.72
CA ILE A 341 -0.57 -3.47 -14.11
C ILE A 341 -1.36 -2.16 -14.26
N ALA A 342 -2.34 -1.94 -13.39
CA ALA A 342 -3.22 -0.78 -13.45
C ALA A 342 -2.46 0.54 -13.27
N ILE A 343 -1.56 0.63 -12.29
CA ILE A 343 -0.74 1.83 -12.04
C ILE A 343 0.27 2.07 -13.16
N THR A 344 0.87 1.00 -13.69
CA THR A 344 1.76 1.12 -14.86
C THR A 344 1.03 1.71 -16.06
N ASP A 345 -0.22 1.29 -16.30
CA ASP A 345 -1.05 1.81 -17.39
C ASP A 345 -1.48 3.27 -17.17
N LEU A 346 -1.78 3.65 -15.91
CA LEU A 346 -2.04 5.03 -15.53
C LEU A 346 -0.85 5.94 -15.83
N CYS A 347 0.35 5.53 -15.40
CA CYS A 347 1.59 6.27 -15.59
C CYS A 347 2.01 6.35 -17.07
N LYS A 348 1.73 5.34 -17.87
CA LYS A 348 1.93 5.38 -19.32
C LYS A 348 1.17 6.55 -19.96
N MET A 349 -0.08 6.79 -19.54
CA MET A 349 -0.86 7.92 -20.06
C MET A 349 -0.32 9.26 -19.57
N SER A 350 0.09 9.37 -18.31
CA SER A 350 0.78 10.54 -17.74
C SER A 350 2.04 10.89 -18.54
N ASN A 351 2.90 9.89 -18.81
CA ASN A 351 4.09 10.07 -19.67
C ASN A 351 3.76 10.61 -21.05
N SER A 352 2.67 10.14 -21.67
CA SER A 352 2.23 10.65 -22.97
C SER A 352 1.79 12.12 -22.89
N ARG A 353 1.24 12.56 -21.76
CA ARG A 353 0.89 13.96 -21.55
C ARG A 353 2.13 14.82 -21.29
N ILE A 354 3.10 14.33 -20.53
CA ILE A 354 4.41 15.00 -20.36
C ILE A 354 5.08 15.23 -21.72
N ASP A 355 5.15 14.17 -22.56
CA ASP A 355 5.69 14.31 -23.93
C ASP A 355 4.98 15.42 -24.72
N ARG A 356 3.65 15.46 -24.68
CA ARG A 356 2.88 16.48 -25.40
C ARG A 356 3.15 17.90 -24.88
N LEU A 357 3.27 18.09 -23.57
CA LEU A 357 3.57 19.38 -22.96
C LEU A 357 4.92 19.93 -23.42
N LEU A 358 5.92 19.05 -23.49
CA LEU A 358 7.32 19.40 -23.80
C LEU A 358 7.59 19.54 -25.30
N ASN A 359 6.71 19.00 -26.14
CA ASN A 359 6.86 19.00 -27.60
C ASN A 359 6.14 20.20 -28.24
N SER A 360 6.90 21.21 -28.62
CA SER A 360 6.37 22.45 -29.23
C SER A 360 5.51 22.25 -30.48
N LEU A 361 5.77 21.17 -31.24
CA LEU A 361 5.02 20.87 -32.48
C LEU A 361 3.56 20.48 -32.21
N VAL A 362 3.23 20.05 -30.99
CA VAL A 362 1.88 19.59 -30.64
C VAL A 362 1.28 20.35 -29.46
N SER A 363 2.08 20.96 -28.58
CA SER A 363 1.62 21.83 -27.49
C SER A 363 1.34 23.25 -27.93
N GLU A 364 2.05 23.73 -28.97
CA GLU A 364 2.08 25.15 -29.37
C GLU A 364 2.61 26.04 -28.25
N LEU A 365 3.42 25.49 -27.35
CA LEU A 365 4.16 26.16 -26.29
C LEU A 365 5.65 26.14 -26.62
N PRO A 366 6.50 26.92 -25.95
CA PRO A 366 7.94 26.83 -26.15
C PRO A 366 8.45 25.41 -25.95
N ALA A 367 9.42 24.99 -26.78
CA ALA A 367 10.06 23.68 -26.67
C ALA A 367 10.57 23.44 -25.25
N PHE A 368 10.26 22.30 -24.67
CA PHE A 368 10.60 21.93 -23.30
C PHE A 368 10.09 22.92 -22.23
N LEU A 369 9.07 23.72 -22.57
CA LEU A 369 8.49 24.79 -21.73
C LEU A 369 9.55 25.82 -21.30
N ASN A 370 10.53 26.04 -22.14
CA ASN A 370 11.67 26.91 -21.90
C ASN A 370 11.42 28.32 -22.44
N LYS A 371 11.26 29.29 -21.56
CA LYS A 371 11.03 30.70 -21.94
C LYS A 371 12.27 31.42 -22.45
N ASN A 372 13.47 30.90 -22.13
CA ASN A 372 14.77 31.48 -22.44
C ASN A 372 15.69 30.43 -23.08
N ALA A 373 15.38 30.02 -24.29
CA ALA A 373 16.04 28.93 -24.99
C ALA A 373 17.52 29.21 -25.35
N ASP A 374 17.97 30.47 -25.30
CA ASP A 374 19.35 30.82 -25.68
C ASP A 374 20.42 30.21 -24.73
N PHE A 375 20.04 29.99 -23.46
CA PHE A 375 20.97 29.58 -22.39
C PHE A 375 20.50 28.37 -21.57
N ASN A 376 19.27 27.92 -21.76
CA ASN A 376 18.64 26.92 -20.91
C ASN A 376 18.11 25.72 -21.72
N ASN A 377 18.00 24.56 -21.07
CA ASN A 377 17.41 23.34 -21.62
C ASN A 377 15.92 23.20 -21.27
N GLY A 378 15.44 23.94 -20.28
CA GLY A 378 14.09 23.82 -19.76
C GLY A 378 13.83 22.47 -19.08
N LEU A 379 12.62 21.96 -19.25
CA LEU A 379 12.20 20.68 -18.64
C LEU A 379 12.52 19.43 -19.48
N MET A 380 13.46 19.52 -20.44
CA MET A 380 13.79 18.39 -21.31
C MET A 380 14.11 17.11 -20.51
N MET A 381 14.90 17.20 -19.46
CA MET A 381 15.36 16.02 -18.70
C MET A 381 14.30 15.42 -17.76
N ILE A 382 13.20 16.12 -17.46
CA ILE A 382 12.10 15.56 -16.67
C ILE A 382 11.40 14.43 -17.43
N GLN A 383 11.35 14.52 -18.76
CA GLN A 383 10.83 13.46 -19.63
C GLN A 383 11.69 12.19 -19.57
N TYR A 384 13.02 12.33 -19.53
CA TYR A 384 13.93 11.20 -19.39
C TYR A 384 13.74 10.49 -18.05
N ALA A 385 13.66 11.25 -16.97
CA ALA A 385 13.38 10.69 -15.64
C ALA A 385 12.04 9.94 -15.61
N SER A 386 10.99 10.55 -16.11
CA SER A 386 9.66 9.94 -16.19
C SER A 386 9.64 8.68 -17.06
N ALA A 387 10.32 8.69 -18.21
CA ALA A 387 10.44 7.52 -19.08
C ALA A 387 11.24 6.38 -18.42
N GLY A 388 12.30 6.70 -17.68
CA GLY A 388 13.08 5.73 -16.90
C GLY A 388 12.21 5.03 -15.84
N LEU A 389 11.49 5.83 -15.04
CA LEU A 389 10.53 5.33 -14.04
C LEU A 389 9.43 4.45 -14.66
N GLN A 390 8.92 4.81 -15.84
CA GLN A 390 7.97 3.98 -16.58
C GLN A 390 8.57 2.65 -17.01
N GLY A 391 9.87 2.64 -17.36
CA GLY A 391 10.61 1.41 -17.66
C GLY A 391 10.66 0.46 -16.47
N GLU A 392 10.94 0.99 -15.27
CA GLU A 392 10.95 0.23 -14.03
C GLU A 392 9.55 -0.30 -13.67
N LEU A 393 8.51 0.54 -13.77
CA LEU A 393 7.12 0.11 -13.56
C LEU A 393 6.71 -1.04 -14.48
N ARG A 394 7.14 -1.04 -15.75
CA ARG A 394 6.87 -2.15 -16.69
C ARG A 394 7.49 -3.48 -16.24
N ILE A 395 8.66 -3.44 -15.62
CA ILE A 395 9.29 -4.63 -15.03
C ILE A 395 8.48 -5.11 -13.84
N LEU A 396 8.08 -4.20 -12.93
CA LEU A 396 7.26 -4.52 -11.77
C LEU A 396 5.86 -5.02 -12.14
N ALA A 397 5.33 -4.66 -13.30
CA ALA A 397 4.03 -5.12 -13.79
C ALA A 397 4.02 -6.61 -14.22
N HIS A 398 5.18 -7.29 -14.28
CA HIS A 398 5.20 -8.72 -14.53
C HIS A 398 4.60 -9.47 -13.32
N PRO A 399 3.56 -10.33 -13.50
CA PRO A 399 2.92 -11.01 -12.38
C PRO A 399 3.89 -11.93 -11.62
N ALA A 400 3.84 -11.89 -10.29
CA ALA A 400 4.63 -12.76 -9.42
C ALA A 400 3.89 -14.06 -9.08
N VAL A 401 2.55 -14.00 -8.95
CA VAL A 401 1.73 -15.16 -8.56
C VAL A 401 1.67 -16.29 -9.59
N VAL A 402 2.24 -16.09 -10.78
CA VAL A 402 2.30 -17.12 -11.83
C VAL A 402 3.49 -18.08 -11.64
N ASP A 403 4.39 -17.79 -10.70
CA ASP A 403 5.55 -18.60 -10.40
C ASP A 403 5.30 -19.57 -9.24
N ASN A 404 6.05 -20.67 -9.19
CA ASN A 404 5.97 -21.67 -8.13
C ASN A 404 7.32 -22.33 -7.86
N LEU A 405 7.62 -22.57 -6.58
CA LEU A 405 8.77 -23.33 -6.11
C LEU A 405 8.32 -24.27 -4.99
N THR A 406 8.78 -25.51 -5.02
CA THR A 406 8.52 -26.47 -3.95
C THR A 406 9.41 -26.19 -2.75
N THR A 407 8.83 -26.15 -1.55
CA THR A 407 9.51 -25.94 -0.27
C THR A 407 9.15 -27.04 0.74
N CYS A 408 9.75 -27.00 1.94
CA CYS A 408 9.42 -27.85 3.09
C CYS A 408 9.40 -29.37 2.78
N ALA A 409 10.40 -29.87 2.04
CA ALA A 409 10.50 -31.28 1.65
C ALA A 409 9.22 -31.82 0.98
N ASN A 410 8.65 -31.06 0.06
CA ASN A 410 7.40 -31.33 -0.67
C ASN A 410 6.10 -31.28 0.17
N GLN A 411 6.15 -30.82 1.42
CA GLN A 411 4.92 -30.52 2.18
C GLN A 411 4.25 -29.25 1.65
N GLU A 412 5.05 -28.34 1.10
CA GLU A 412 4.63 -27.13 0.41
C GLU A 412 5.10 -27.22 -1.05
N ASP A 413 4.42 -28.02 -1.84
CA ASP A 413 4.68 -28.24 -3.26
C ASP A 413 4.09 -27.14 -4.17
N TYR A 414 3.33 -26.24 -3.55
CA TYR A 414 2.79 -25.02 -4.09
C TYR A 414 3.02 -23.87 -3.09
N VAL A 415 3.51 -22.72 -3.60
CA VAL A 415 3.65 -21.46 -2.85
C VAL A 415 3.11 -20.30 -3.68
N ASN A 416 2.45 -19.35 -3.03
CA ASN A 416 1.64 -18.31 -3.70
C ASN A 416 2.40 -17.10 -4.22
N MET A 417 3.67 -16.90 -3.86
CA MET A 417 4.49 -15.72 -4.17
C MET A 417 3.82 -14.37 -3.83
N GLY A 418 2.87 -14.38 -2.91
CA GLY A 418 2.05 -13.22 -2.57
C GLY A 418 2.87 -12.04 -2.03
N TYR A 419 3.93 -12.31 -1.25
CA TYR A 419 4.81 -11.24 -0.77
C TYR A 419 5.51 -10.51 -1.93
N ASN A 420 6.00 -11.25 -2.92
CA ASN A 420 6.64 -10.65 -4.09
C ASN A 420 5.66 -9.76 -4.86
N ALA A 421 4.41 -10.20 -5.02
CA ALA A 421 3.35 -9.42 -5.65
C ALA A 421 3.02 -8.15 -4.84
N ALA A 422 2.81 -8.27 -3.53
CA ALA A 422 2.45 -7.15 -2.67
C ALA A 422 3.59 -6.13 -2.52
N LYS A 423 4.84 -6.60 -2.40
CA LYS A 423 6.02 -5.73 -2.37
C LYS A 423 6.16 -4.94 -3.67
N LYS A 424 6.03 -5.59 -4.83
CA LYS A 424 6.07 -4.89 -6.13
C LYS A 424 4.98 -3.83 -6.24
N ALA A 425 3.77 -4.12 -5.75
CA ALA A 425 2.68 -3.16 -5.76
C ALA A 425 3.03 -1.93 -4.91
N TYR A 426 3.55 -2.13 -3.70
CA TYR A 426 4.02 -1.04 -2.85
C TYR A 426 5.13 -0.24 -3.54
N ASP A 427 6.17 -0.89 -4.07
CA ASP A 427 7.27 -0.24 -4.79
C ASP A 427 6.76 0.54 -6.03
N SER A 428 5.77 0.00 -6.75
CA SER A 428 5.15 0.66 -7.91
C SER A 428 4.48 1.98 -7.53
N MET A 429 3.81 2.07 -6.38
CA MET A 429 3.21 3.33 -5.91
C MET A 429 4.30 4.38 -5.63
N HIS A 430 5.43 3.95 -5.07
CA HIS A 430 6.56 4.83 -4.80
C HIS A 430 7.22 5.40 -6.07
N LEU A 431 7.21 4.68 -7.19
CA LEU A 431 7.69 5.18 -8.47
C LEU A 431 6.64 6.06 -9.18
N ALA A 432 5.38 5.64 -9.15
CA ALA A 432 4.28 6.32 -9.83
C ALA A 432 4.05 7.76 -9.36
N LYS A 433 4.25 8.04 -8.07
CA LYS A 433 4.12 9.40 -7.52
C LYS A 433 5.03 10.41 -8.20
N TYR A 434 6.24 10.00 -8.61
CA TYR A 434 7.19 10.88 -9.28
C TYR A 434 6.80 11.19 -10.73
N ILE A 435 6.16 10.25 -11.42
CA ILE A 435 5.65 10.48 -12.78
C ILE A 435 4.50 11.51 -12.73
N LEU A 436 3.58 11.39 -11.77
CA LEU A 436 2.53 12.39 -11.59
C LEU A 436 3.08 13.73 -11.10
N ALA A 437 4.13 13.73 -10.27
CA ALA A 437 4.83 14.95 -9.86
C ALA A 437 5.47 15.65 -11.06
N ALA A 438 6.10 14.90 -11.97
CA ALA A 438 6.67 15.42 -13.19
C ALA A 438 5.61 16.06 -14.11
N GLU A 439 4.44 15.42 -14.24
CA GLU A 439 3.32 15.97 -15.01
C GLU A 439 2.84 17.30 -14.41
N LEU A 440 2.58 17.36 -13.10
CA LEU A 440 2.15 18.58 -12.41
C LEU A 440 3.16 19.72 -12.54
N ILE A 441 4.48 19.43 -12.49
CA ILE A 441 5.53 20.43 -12.69
C ILE A 441 5.50 20.96 -14.13
N CYS A 442 5.33 20.08 -15.13
CA CYS A 442 5.20 20.47 -16.52
C CYS A 442 3.93 21.31 -16.75
N ASP A 443 2.81 20.92 -16.15
CA ASP A 443 1.54 21.67 -16.26
C ASP A 443 1.66 23.09 -15.71
N GLY A 444 2.27 23.24 -14.52
CA GLY A 444 2.49 24.57 -13.92
C GLY A 444 3.40 25.43 -14.78
N GLN A 445 4.48 24.87 -15.31
CA GLN A 445 5.38 25.61 -16.20
C GLN A 445 4.71 25.92 -17.56
N ALA A 446 3.83 25.04 -18.04
CA ALA A 446 3.05 25.31 -19.24
C ALA A 446 2.08 26.50 -19.05
N LEU A 447 1.44 26.60 -17.89
CA LEU A 447 0.59 27.76 -17.56
C LEU A 447 1.41 29.06 -17.53
N ASP A 448 2.66 29.01 -17.07
CA ASP A 448 3.54 30.18 -17.02
C ASP A 448 4.01 30.67 -18.41
N CYS A 449 3.87 29.84 -19.43
CA CYS A 449 4.15 30.28 -20.81
C CYS A 449 3.04 31.14 -21.44
N TYR A 450 1.90 31.32 -20.75
CA TYR A 450 0.82 32.19 -21.21
C TYR A 450 0.94 33.59 -20.59
N GLU A 451 0.69 34.63 -21.39
CA GLU A 451 0.56 36.00 -20.88
C GLU A 451 -0.68 36.15 -19.99
N ASP A 452 -1.80 35.59 -20.42
CA ASP A 452 -3.03 35.52 -19.65
C ASP A 452 -3.19 34.12 -18.99
N LYS A 453 -2.79 34.01 -17.75
CA LYS A 453 -2.78 32.79 -16.95
C LYS A 453 -4.15 32.43 -16.34
N ARG A 454 -5.23 33.16 -16.67
CA ARG A 454 -6.56 32.86 -16.13
C ARG A 454 -7.02 31.46 -16.54
N CYS A 455 -7.26 30.61 -15.58
CA CYS A 455 -7.66 29.22 -15.71
C CYS A 455 -8.90 28.93 -14.86
N ALA A 456 -9.37 27.67 -14.88
CA ALA A 456 -10.48 27.24 -14.04
C ALA A 456 -10.11 27.36 -12.55
N LYS A 457 -11.13 27.50 -11.70
CA LYS A 457 -10.94 27.59 -10.24
C LYS A 457 -10.21 26.37 -9.66
N GLY A 458 -10.53 25.18 -10.17
CA GLY A 458 -9.85 23.94 -9.76
C GLY A 458 -8.39 23.95 -10.18
N THR A 459 -8.08 24.33 -11.40
CA THR A 459 -6.70 24.45 -11.92
C THR A 459 -5.90 25.51 -11.17
N GLN A 460 -6.50 26.66 -10.86
CA GLN A 460 -5.84 27.71 -10.07
C GLN A 460 -5.43 27.16 -8.70
N ALA A 461 -6.30 26.38 -8.03
CA ALA A 461 -5.99 25.77 -6.75
C ALA A 461 -4.83 24.78 -6.83
N ILE A 462 -4.74 23.99 -7.93
CA ILE A 462 -3.60 23.09 -8.19
C ILE A 462 -2.32 23.90 -8.39
N TYR A 463 -2.37 24.93 -9.23
CA TYR A 463 -1.23 25.78 -9.54
C TYR A 463 -0.71 26.50 -8.28
N ASP A 464 -1.59 27.10 -7.49
CA ASP A 464 -1.21 27.80 -6.25
C ASP A 464 -0.50 26.87 -5.27
N LEU A 465 -1.02 25.63 -5.09
CA LEU A 465 -0.38 24.64 -4.24
C LEU A 465 0.99 24.22 -4.79
N LEU A 466 1.11 23.95 -6.09
CA LEU A 466 2.37 23.63 -6.76
C LEU A 466 3.42 24.72 -6.51
N ARG A 467 3.05 25.98 -6.68
CA ARG A 467 3.94 27.15 -6.54
C ARG A 467 4.39 27.40 -5.09
N THR A 468 3.77 26.74 -4.11
CA THR A 468 4.33 26.76 -2.73
C THR A 468 5.66 25.99 -2.62
N LYS A 469 5.96 25.11 -3.57
CA LYS A 469 7.16 24.25 -3.56
C LYS A 469 8.04 24.43 -4.78
N VAL A 470 7.47 24.68 -5.94
CA VAL A 470 8.15 24.77 -7.22
C VAL A 470 8.06 26.20 -7.73
N PRO A 471 9.16 26.97 -7.84
CA PRO A 471 9.11 28.31 -8.40
C PRO A 471 8.82 28.28 -9.90
N GLU A 472 8.40 29.40 -10.48
CA GLU A 472 8.41 29.61 -11.92
C GLU A 472 9.85 29.51 -12.45
N MET A 473 10.05 28.77 -13.53
CA MET A 473 11.39 28.48 -14.05
C MET A 473 11.73 29.38 -15.25
N ASP A 474 12.48 30.43 -14.99
CA ASP A 474 13.07 31.29 -16.03
C ASP A 474 14.46 30.82 -16.44
N ASN A 475 15.14 30.04 -15.60
CA ASN A 475 16.47 29.46 -15.84
C ASN A 475 16.49 27.98 -15.38
N ASP A 476 17.40 27.19 -15.94
CA ASP A 476 17.63 25.83 -15.52
C ASP A 476 17.99 25.72 -14.04
N MET A 477 17.41 24.73 -13.36
CA MET A 477 17.66 24.45 -11.94
C MET A 477 17.63 22.95 -11.67
N PRO A 478 18.25 22.47 -10.58
CA PRO A 478 18.13 21.05 -10.18
C PRO A 478 16.67 20.67 -9.90
N LEU A 479 16.13 19.68 -10.59
CA LEU A 479 14.72 19.30 -10.51
C LEU A 479 14.40 18.32 -9.36
N THR A 480 15.38 17.54 -8.90
CA THR A 480 15.16 16.50 -7.87
C THR A 480 14.46 17.03 -6.60
N PRO A 481 14.88 18.16 -5.99
CA PRO A 481 14.20 18.64 -4.79
C PRO A 481 12.72 18.99 -5.00
N TYR A 482 12.38 19.44 -6.20
CA TYR A 482 10.99 19.80 -6.55
C TYR A 482 10.14 18.56 -6.85
N LEU A 483 10.71 17.57 -7.55
CA LEU A 483 10.06 16.27 -7.74
C LEU A 483 9.75 15.59 -6.40
N GLU A 484 10.71 15.57 -5.47
CA GLU A 484 10.52 15.04 -4.12
C GLU A 484 9.42 15.80 -3.36
N ALA A 485 9.45 17.13 -3.39
CA ALA A 485 8.48 17.96 -2.68
C ALA A 485 7.06 17.78 -3.21
N VAL A 486 6.87 17.72 -4.54
CA VAL A 486 5.56 17.49 -5.17
C VAL A 486 5.09 16.06 -4.95
N ALA A 487 5.98 15.05 -5.06
CA ALA A 487 5.66 13.67 -4.74
C ALA A 487 5.20 13.52 -3.28
N GLN A 488 5.82 14.24 -2.35
CA GLN A 488 5.37 14.25 -0.95
C GLN A 488 3.99 14.90 -0.80
N GLN A 489 3.73 16.04 -1.46
CA GLN A 489 2.39 16.66 -1.48
C GLN A 489 1.31 15.71 -2.04
N ILE A 490 1.67 14.86 -3.02
CA ILE A 490 0.76 13.84 -3.58
C ILE A 490 0.42 12.80 -2.50
N ILE A 491 1.42 12.19 -1.88
CA ILE A 491 1.22 11.14 -0.86
C ILE A 491 0.49 11.67 0.36
N ASP A 492 0.76 12.93 0.74
CA ASP A 492 0.03 13.64 1.80
C ASP A 492 -1.42 13.99 1.40
N ARG A 493 -1.85 13.66 0.17
CA ARG A 493 -3.18 13.97 -0.39
C ARG A 493 -3.47 15.49 -0.44
N ALA A 494 -2.42 16.32 -0.47
CA ALA A 494 -2.59 17.77 -0.43
C ALA A 494 -3.34 18.29 -1.68
N TYR A 495 -3.01 17.79 -2.87
CA TYR A 495 -3.72 18.17 -4.10
C TYR A 495 -5.19 17.79 -4.06
N ILE A 496 -5.53 16.59 -3.56
CA ILE A 496 -6.93 16.15 -3.43
C ILE A 496 -7.69 17.10 -2.51
N ARG A 497 -7.18 17.35 -1.29
CA ARG A 497 -7.85 18.26 -0.33
C ARG A 497 -8.00 19.69 -0.87
N THR A 498 -6.98 20.20 -1.56
CA THR A 498 -7.00 21.57 -2.11
C THR A 498 -8.03 21.70 -3.23
N VAL A 499 -8.09 20.72 -4.13
CA VAL A 499 -9.06 20.70 -5.22
C VAL A 499 -10.49 20.50 -4.68
N GLU A 500 -10.69 19.56 -3.76
CA GLU A 500 -12.00 19.34 -3.13
C GLU A 500 -12.52 20.56 -2.38
N ALA A 501 -11.66 21.30 -1.72
CA ALA A 501 -12.02 22.58 -1.09
C ALA A 501 -12.47 23.64 -2.11
N SER A 502 -12.00 23.54 -3.35
CA SER A 502 -12.29 24.48 -4.44
C SER A 502 -13.55 24.13 -5.23
N VAL A 503 -13.75 22.83 -5.55
CA VAL A 503 -14.78 22.38 -6.53
C VAL A 503 -15.78 21.37 -5.94
N GLY A 504 -15.62 20.97 -4.68
CA GLY A 504 -16.40 19.91 -4.03
C GLY A 504 -15.71 18.54 -4.11
N ALA A 505 -16.30 17.54 -3.43
CA ALA A 505 -15.72 16.21 -3.30
C ALA A 505 -15.50 15.53 -4.66
N LEU A 506 -14.31 14.98 -4.86
CA LEU A 506 -13.99 14.17 -6.02
C LEU A 506 -14.54 12.75 -5.87
N LYS A 507 -15.00 12.19 -6.98
CA LYS A 507 -15.55 10.84 -7.03
C LYS A 507 -14.45 9.82 -7.29
N PHE A 508 -14.41 8.83 -6.44
CA PHE A 508 -13.54 7.67 -6.63
C PHE A 508 -14.33 6.50 -7.17
#